data_1889616b6ec3356e1ec4be14ff4f1ae6
#
_entry.id   1889616b6ec3356e1ec4be14ff4f1ae6
#
_cell.length_a   1.000
_cell.length_b   1.000
_cell.length_c   1.000
_cell.angle_alpha   90.00
_cell.angle_beta   90.00
_cell.angle_gamma   90.00
#
_symmetry.space_group_name_H-M   'P 1'
#
loop_
_entity.id
_entity.type
_entity.pdbx_description
1 polymer ?
#
loop_
_entity_poly.entity_id
_entity_poly.type
_entity_poly.pdbx_seq_one_letter_code
_entity_poly.pdbx_strand_id
1 'polypeptide(L)'
;MYNFLYMDKNNRHNLIKKVQSELLRGAPFDLRTLANLGVSPTLAAHYAKHNWLVRLAQGVYAFPNDNFSVFGAMNLLQQRIPMLHVGGKSALAMHGIRHNLTKRATLVLWGNTRHVLPNWFTERFPSRYVYANLFDWPNDILPAQTLGTPAGQPDSVCASVAERAILEMLFDVGTKQSLEEARNLFDGLRPPRIKLLGQLLTSCNSVKTVRLFLTWARETDLVDVDHLLSQYPVRAGSDKRWMTKLTDGTLLSLKQYG
;
A
#
# COMPACT_ATOMS: atom_id res chain seq x y z
N MET A 1 -23.21 5.85 -35.51
CA MET A 1 -22.19 6.94 -35.38
C MET A 1 -22.82 8.34 -35.53
N TYR A 2 -24.05 8.59 -35.07
CA TYR A 2 -24.81 9.82 -35.44
C TYR A 2 -25.55 10.51 -34.27
N ASN A 3 -25.12 10.37 -33.01
CA ASN A 3 -25.86 11.03 -31.91
C ASN A 3 -25.01 11.98 -31.03
N PHE A 4 -23.82 12.38 -31.45
CA PHE A 4 -22.92 13.16 -30.60
C PHE A 4 -22.95 14.68 -30.84
N LEU A 5 -23.48 15.15 -31.96
CA LEU A 5 -23.51 16.58 -32.32
C LEU A 5 -24.74 17.36 -31.83
N TYR A 6 -25.74 16.69 -31.28
CA TYR A 6 -27.01 17.31 -30.89
C TYR A 6 -27.35 17.19 -29.36
N MET A 7 -26.37 16.96 -28.49
CA MET A 7 -26.66 17.24 -27.07
C MET A 7 -26.79 18.75 -26.90
N ASP A 8 -28.00 19.19 -26.55
CA ASP A 8 -28.34 20.61 -26.26
C ASP A 8 -27.33 21.17 -25.24
N LYS A 9 -26.89 22.43 -25.47
CA LYS A 9 -25.97 23.14 -24.57
C LYS A 9 -26.45 23.08 -23.12
N ASN A 10 -27.75 23.14 -22.88
CA ASN A 10 -28.38 23.01 -21.57
C ASN A 10 -28.12 21.64 -20.92
N ASN A 11 -28.16 20.56 -21.70
CA ASN A 11 -27.94 19.20 -21.18
C ASN A 11 -26.48 18.98 -20.78
N ARG A 12 -25.52 19.51 -21.56
CA ARG A 12 -24.09 19.47 -21.20
C ARG A 12 -23.81 20.24 -19.92
N HIS A 13 -24.42 21.39 -19.74
CA HIS A 13 -24.27 22.22 -18.55
C HIS A 13 -24.91 21.58 -17.29
N ASN A 14 -26.03 20.92 -17.47
CA ASN A 14 -26.67 20.19 -16.39
C ASN A 14 -25.85 18.96 -15.95
N LEU A 15 -25.24 18.25 -16.90
CA LEU A 15 -24.38 17.12 -16.59
C LEU A 15 -23.11 17.51 -15.83
N ILE A 16 -22.44 18.62 -16.20
CA ILE A 16 -21.27 19.06 -15.43
C ILE A 16 -21.64 19.54 -14.03
N LYS A 17 -22.78 20.21 -13.86
CA LYS A 17 -23.31 20.55 -12.54
C LYS A 17 -23.57 19.32 -11.69
N LYS A 18 -24.16 18.26 -12.28
CA LYS A 18 -24.36 16.98 -11.62
C LYS A 18 -23.02 16.36 -11.20
N VAL A 19 -22.01 16.34 -12.08
CA VAL A 19 -20.66 15.86 -11.75
C VAL A 19 -20.08 16.63 -10.56
N GLN A 20 -20.25 17.94 -10.53
CA GLN A 20 -19.77 18.80 -9.45
C GLN A 20 -20.52 18.61 -8.11
N SER A 21 -21.79 18.22 -8.15
CA SER A 21 -22.59 17.96 -6.96
C SER A 21 -22.40 16.54 -6.39
N GLU A 22 -22.17 15.55 -7.27
CA GLU A 22 -22.09 14.13 -6.88
C GLU A 22 -20.66 13.68 -6.53
N LEU A 23 -19.64 14.31 -7.14
CA LEU A 23 -18.26 13.93 -6.90
C LEU A 23 -17.60 14.85 -5.87
N LEU A 24 -17.02 14.21 -4.84
CA LEU A 24 -16.29 14.94 -3.81
C LEU A 24 -15.01 15.56 -4.39
N ARG A 25 -14.71 16.79 -3.97
CA ARG A 25 -13.41 17.39 -4.19
C ARG A 25 -12.35 16.70 -3.33
N GLY A 26 -11.08 16.83 -3.75
CA GLY A 26 -9.98 16.21 -3.02
C GLY A 26 -9.63 14.80 -3.47
N ALA A 27 -10.25 14.31 -4.56
CA ALA A 27 -9.94 13.03 -5.17
C ALA A 27 -10.07 13.08 -6.70
N PRO A 28 -9.15 12.44 -7.46
CA PRO A 28 -9.33 12.23 -8.88
C PRO A 28 -10.40 11.15 -9.14
N PHE A 29 -10.98 11.16 -10.33
CA PHE A 29 -12.00 10.21 -10.76
C PHE A 29 -11.74 9.76 -12.22
N ASP A 30 -12.31 8.65 -12.60
CA ASP A 30 -12.10 8.06 -13.91
C ASP A 30 -13.33 8.12 -14.83
N LEU A 31 -13.15 7.64 -16.08
CA LEU A 31 -14.23 7.57 -17.06
C LEU A 31 -15.36 6.65 -16.61
N ARG A 32 -15.11 5.61 -15.79
CA ARG A 32 -16.17 4.74 -15.28
C ARG A 32 -17.07 5.54 -14.33
N THR A 33 -16.48 6.28 -13.42
CA THR A 33 -17.19 7.18 -12.51
C THR A 33 -18.02 8.23 -13.28
N LEU A 34 -17.42 8.84 -14.31
CA LEU A 34 -18.12 9.81 -15.17
C LEU A 34 -19.26 9.17 -15.96
N ALA A 35 -19.07 7.96 -16.49
CA ALA A 35 -20.10 7.23 -17.22
C ALA A 35 -21.32 6.92 -16.36
N ASN A 36 -21.13 6.58 -15.08
CA ASN A 36 -22.22 6.36 -14.13
C ASN A 36 -23.08 7.63 -13.91
N LEU A 37 -22.50 8.82 -14.14
CA LEU A 37 -23.19 10.11 -14.09
C LEU A 37 -23.76 10.56 -15.45
N GLY A 38 -23.61 9.72 -16.50
CA GLY A 38 -24.10 10.00 -17.84
C GLY A 38 -23.12 10.77 -18.72
N VAL A 39 -21.86 10.94 -18.30
CA VAL A 39 -20.85 11.66 -19.06
C VAL A 39 -20.04 10.68 -19.92
N SER A 40 -20.17 10.80 -21.24
CA SER A 40 -19.41 9.97 -22.19
C SER A 40 -17.92 10.38 -22.26
N PRO A 41 -17.02 9.49 -22.76
CA PRO A 41 -15.60 9.82 -22.93
C PRO A 41 -15.36 11.08 -23.78
N THR A 42 -16.15 11.27 -24.82
CA THR A 42 -16.05 12.45 -25.70
C THR A 42 -16.49 13.72 -24.96
N LEU A 43 -17.54 13.62 -24.15
CA LEU A 43 -18.01 14.75 -23.33
C LEU A 43 -17.00 15.08 -22.21
N ALA A 44 -16.38 14.08 -21.60
CA ALA A 44 -15.30 14.29 -20.62
C ALA A 44 -14.09 15.01 -21.26
N ALA A 45 -13.70 14.61 -22.46
CA ALA A 45 -12.65 15.30 -23.21
C ALA A 45 -13.05 16.74 -23.56
N HIS A 46 -14.31 16.98 -23.93
CA HIS A 46 -14.84 18.33 -24.14
C HIS A 46 -14.76 19.18 -22.86
N TYR A 47 -15.17 18.64 -21.71
CA TYR A 47 -15.06 19.32 -20.42
C TYR A 47 -13.62 19.67 -20.08
N ALA A 48 -12.67 18.77 -20.37
CA ALA A 48 -11.25 19.03 -20.16
C ALA A 48 -10.72 20.14 -21.09
N LYS A 49 -11.14 20.16 -22.36
CA LYS A 49 -10.77 21.21 -23.32
C LYS A 49 -11.25 22.60 -22.88
N HIS A 50 -12.38 22.67 -22.19
CA HIS A 50 -12.98 23.92 -21.72
C HIS A 50 -12.67 24.24 -20.25
N ASN A 51 -11.67 23.56 -19.65
CA ASN A 51 -11.23 23.77 -18.27
C ASN A 51 -12.32 23.54 -17.19
N TRP A 52 -13.37 22.79 -17.52
CA TRP A 52 -14.35 22.35 -16.53
C TRP A 52 -13.86 21.12 -15.74
N LEU A 53 -12.99 20.34 -16.35
CA LEU A 53 -12.20 19.27 -15.75
C LEU A 53 -10.73 19.45 -16.13
N VAL A 54 -9.83 18.88 -15.33
CA VAL A 54 -8.41 18.74 -15.66
C VAL A 54 -8.14 17.26 -15.98
N ARG A 55 -7.51 16.98 -17.11
CA ARG A 55 -7.11 15.64 -17.48
C ARG A 55 -5.73 15.35 -16.87
N LEU A 56 -5.65 14.41 -15.93
CA LEU A 56 -4.40 13.99 -15.27
C LEU A 56 -3.66 12.93 -16.09
N ALA A 57 -4.40 12.02 -16.71
CA ALA A 57 -3.91 10.97 -17.59
C ALA A 57 -5.04 10.52 -18.53
N GLN A 58 -4.76 9.54 -19.38
CA GLN A 58 -5.79 8.94 -20.21
C GLN A 58 -6.90 8.33 -19.32
N GLY A 59 -8.11 8.86 -19.46
CA GLY A 59 -9.27 8.40 -18.70
C GLY A 59 -9.27 8.75 -17.21
N VAL A 60 -8.40 9.65 -16.75
CA VAL A 60 -8.35 10.14 -15.36
C VAL A 60 -8.48 11.65 -15.36
N TYR A 61 -9.39 12.14 -14.52
CA TYR A 61 -9.75 13.54 -14.42
C TYR A 61 -9.80 14.01 -12.98
N ALA A 62 -9.74 15.33 -12.80
CA ALA A 62 -9.96 16.01 -11.52
C ALA A 62 -10.68 17.33 -11.77
N PHE A 63 -11.18 17.97 -10.73
CA PHE A 63 -11.66 19.33 -10.85
C PHE A 63 -10.52 20.34 -11.00
N PRO A 64 -10.73 21.47 -11.70
CA PRO A 64 -9.75 22.54 -11.76
C PRO A 64 -9.43 23.08 -10.36
N ASN A 65 -8.15 23.38 -10.13
CA ASN A 65 -7.64 23.90 -8.86
C ASN A 65 -7.94 22.99 -7.64
N ASP A 66 -8.20 21.70 -7.87
CA ASP A 66 -8.44 20.76 -6.80
C ASP A 66 -7.11 20.28 -6.21
N ASN A 67 -6.99 20.39 -4.89
CA ASN A 67 -5.84 19.89 -4.15
C ASN A 67 -6.20 18.55 -3.53
N PHE A 68 -6.12 17.48 -4.32
CA PHE A 68 -6.43 16.16 -3.82
C PHE A 68 -5.33 15.57 -2.93
N SER A 69 -5.77 14.88 -1.89
CA SER A 69 -4.89 14.20 -0.95
C SER A 69 -4.30 12.92 -1.56
N VAL A 70 -3.21 12.43 -0.98
CA VAL A 70 -2.64 11.13 -1.35
C VAL A 70 -3.68 10.01 -1.18
N PHE A 71 -4.53 10.07 -0.18
CA PHE A 71 -5.55 9.05 0.09
C PHE A 71 -6.70 9.10 -0.91
N GLY A 72 -7.17 10.30 -1.28
CA GLY A 72 -8.13 10.46 -2.37
C GLY A 72 -7.61 9.91 -3.71
N ALA A 73 -6.31 10.13 -3.99
CA ALA A 73 -5.66 9.57 -5.18
C ALA A 73 -5.50 8.05 -5.09
N MET A 74 -5.15 7.52 -3.92
CA MET A 74 -5.03 6.07 -3.69
C MET A 74 -6.34 5.32 -3.87
N ASN A 75 -7.47 5.91 -3.46
CA ASN A 75 -8.78 5.30 -3.63
C ASN A 75 -9.04 4.92 -5.11
N LEU A 76 -8.70 5.81 -6.04
CA LEU A 76 -8.79 5.52 -7.47
C LEU A 76 -7.83 4.39 -7.91
N LEU A 77 -6.61 4.36 -7.37
CA LEU A 77 -5.65 3.30 -7.67
C LEU A 77 -6.09 1.95 -7.13
N GLN A 78 -6.65 1.90 -5.93
CA GLN A 78 -7.14 0.67 -5.29
C GLN A 78 -8.30 0.03 -6.06
N GLN A 79 -9.11 0.83 -6.76
CA GLN A 79 -10.16 0.31 -7.65
C GLN A 79 -9.61 -0.36 -8.90
N ARG A 80 -8.37 -0.07 -9.29
CA ARG A 80 -7.72 -0.56 -10.52
C ARG A 80 -6.66 -1.62 -10.28
N ILE A 81 -6.01 -1.57 -9.13
CA ILE A 81 -4.90 -2.46 -8.76
C ILE A 81 -5.38 -3.35 -7.61
N PRO A 82 -5.65 -4.63 -7.89
CA PRO A 82 -6.10 -5.56 -6.85
C PRO A 82 -5.11 -5.62 -5.68
N MET A 83 -5.63 -5.62 -4.47
CA MET A 83 -4.86 -5.71 -3.22
C MET A 83 -3.83 -4.59 -3.02
N LEU A 84 -3.94 -3.47 -3.76
CA LEU A 84 -3.11 -2.29 -3.50
C LEU A 84 -3.40 -1.75 -2.08
N HIS A 85 -2.35 -1.61 -1.29
CA HIS A 85 -2.46 -1.07 0.06
C HIS A 85 -1.18 -0.33 0.46
N VAL A 86 -1.26 0.50 1.49
CA VAL A 86 -0.08 1.03 2.16
C VAL A 86 0.54 -0.08 2.98
N GLY A 87 1.83 -0.35 2.78
CA GLY A 87 2.52 -1.44 3.46
C GLY A 87 3.87 -1.06 4.06
N GLY A 88 4.50 -2.02 4.70
CA GLY A 88 5.82 -1.89 5.29
C GLY A 88 5.94 -0.69 6.23
N LYS A 89 7.06 0.05 6.14
CA LYS A 89 7.31 1.20 7.02
C LYS A 89 6.25 2.29 6.94
N SER A 90 5.58 2.45 5.79
CA SER A 90 4.52 3.46 5.66
C SER A 90 3.26 3.08 6.43
N ALA A 91 2.89 1.81 6.47
CA ALA A 91 1.80 1.32 7.30
C ALA A 91 2.17 1.38 8.79
N LEU A 92 3.40 1.01 9.17
CA LEU A 92 3.89 1.17 10.54
C LEU A 92 3.80 2.62 11.01
N ALA A 93 4.16 3.58 10.15
CA ALA A 93 4.03 5.00 10.46
C ALA A 93 2.58 5.44 10.70
N MET A 94 1.60 4.84 10.02
CA MET A 94 0.16 5.06 10.26
C MET A 94 -0.30 4.44 11.58
N HIS A 95 0.34 3.37 12.04
CA HIS A 95 0.12 2.78 13.36
C HIS A 95 0.90 3.47 14.48
N GLY A 96 1.54 4.63 14.19
CA GLY A 96 2.27 5.43 15.17
C GLY A 96 3.72 4.99 15.40
N ILE A 97 4.22 3.99 14.65
CA ILE A 97 5.60 3.50 14.74
C ILE A 97 6.42 4.21 13.67
N ARG A 98 7.22 5.19 14.10
CA ARG A 98 8.00 6.05 13.20
C ARG A 98 9.44 6.16 13.70
N HIS A 99 10.37 6.15 12.74
CA HIS A 99 11.76 6.51 12.96
C HIS A 99 12.13 7.60 11.95
N ASN A 100 12.69 8.71 12.42
CA ASN A 100 13.02 9.89 11.63
C ASN A 100 11.85 10.56 10.88
N LEU A 101 11.55 11.80 11.25
CA LEU A 101 10.61 12.65 10.54
C LEU A 101 11.30 13.29 9.32
N THR A 102 11.39 12.57 8.22
CA THR A 102 11.84 13.17 6.95
C THR A 102 10.72 14.04 6.38
N LYS A 103 11.06 15.27 5.95
CA LYS A 103 10.10 16.21 5.34
C LYS A 103 9.37 15.67 4.10
N ARG A 104 9.92 14.63 3.45
CA ARG A 104 9.32 13.93 2.29
C ARG A 104 9.56 12.43 2.39
N ALA A 105 8.76 11.76 3.20
CA ALA A 105 8.80 10.30 3.26
C ALA A 105 8.23 9.70 1.98
N THR A 106 8.94 8.75 1.37
CA THR A 106 8.42 7.98 0.24
C THR A 106 7.34 7.01 0.74
N LEU A 107 6.14 7.12 0.19
CA LEU A 107 5.03 6.21 0.48
C LEU A 107 5.32 4.82 -0.11
N VAL A 108 5.26 3.79 0.71
CA VAL A 108 5.46 2.40 0.29
C VAL A 108 4.09 1.76 0.05
N LEU A 109 3.83 1.42 -1.20
CA LEU A 109 2.62 0.73 -1.63
C LEU A 109 2.95 -0.71 -1.98
N TRP A 110 2.09 -1.63 -1.60
CA TRP A 110 2.23 -3.06 -1.82
C TRP A 110 1.06 -3.63 -2.63
N GLY A 111 1.32 -4.70 -3.36
CA GLY A 111 0.31 -5.48 -4.05
C GLY A 111 0.86 -6.81 -4.55
N ASN A 112 -0.03 -7.69 -4.99
CA ASN A 112 0.28 -9.05 -5.44
C ASN A 112 0.32 -9.20 -6.96
N THR A 113 0.19 -8.12 -7.71
CA THR A 113 0.27 -8.10 -9.18
C THR A 113 1.36 -7.13 -9.64
N ARG A 114 2.03 -7.44 -10.75
CA ARG A 114 2.98 -6.50 -11.36
C ARG A 114 2.24 -5.28 -11.86
N HIS A 115 2.65 -4.11 -11.38
CA HIS A 115 2.06 -2.84 -11.76
C HIS A 115 3.07 -1.71 -11.74
N VAL A 116 2.84 -0.70 -12.57
CA VAL A 116 3.60 0.56 -12.55
C VAL A 116 2.65 1.65 -12.08
N LEU A 117 3.04 2.36 -11.03
CA LEU A 117 2.27 3.50 -10.55
C LEU A 117 2.23 4.57 -11.66
N PRO A 118 1.06 5.17 -11.92
CA PRO A 118 0.96 6.18 -12.97
C PRO A 118 1.68 7.48 -12.60
N ASN A 119 2.27 8.14 -13.60
CA ASN A 119 3.05 9.36 -13.41
C ASN A 119 2.28 10.47 -12.70
N TRP A 120 0.98 10.65 -13.03
CA TRP A 120 0.14 11.65 -12.37
C TRP A 120 0.08 11.49 -10.83
N PHE A 121 0.29 10.24 -10.33
CA PHE A 121 0.34 9.95 -8.91
C PHE A 121 1.76 10.16 -8.33
N THR A 122 2.78 9.58 -8.96
CA THR A 122 4.17 9.59 -8.44
C THR A 122 4.82 10.96 -8.49
N GLU A 123 4.44 11.81 -9.46
CA GLU A 123 4.91 13.21 -9.55
C GLU A 123 4.39 14.07 -8.40
N ARG A 124 3.19 13.77 -7.89
CA ARG A 124 2.59 14.51 -6.76
C ARG A 124 2.94 13.90 -5.42
N PHE A 125 3.00 12.59 -5.34
CA PHE A 125 3.22 11.83 -4.12
C PHE A 125 4.44 10.92 -4.30
N PRO A 126 5.60 11.30 -3.76
CA PRO A 126 6.78 10.43 -3.76
C PRO A 126 6.40 9.05 -3.22
N SER A 127 6.42 8.05 -4.08
CA SER A 127 5.92 6.73 -3.75
C SER A 127 6.66 5.65 -4.54
N ARG A 128 6.68 4.44 -4.00
CA ARG A 128 7.16 3.24 -4.67
C ARG A 128 6.18 2.10 -4.48
N TYR A 129 6.13 1.23 -5.46
CA TYR A 129 5.32 0.03 -5.43
C TYR A 129 6.21 -1.20 -5.25
N VAL A 130 5.82 -2.05 -4.32
CA VAL A 130 6.44 -3.34 -4.06
C VAL A 130 5.51 -4.43 -4.56
N TYR A 131 5.98 -5.20 -5.53
CA TYR A 131 5.33 -6.41 -5.98
C TYR A 131 5.99 -7.62 -5.32
N ALA A 132 5.24 -8.32 -4.49
CA ALA A 132 5.70 -9.56 -3.87
C ALA A 132 4.53 -10.44 -3.42
N ASN A 133 4.67 -11.75 -3.65
CA ASN A 133 3.85 -12.78 -3.00
C ASN A 133 4.56 -13.21 -1.71
N LEU A 134 4.49 -12.36 -0.69
CA LEU A 134 5.17 -12.59 0.57
C LEU A 134 4.50 -13.70 1.40
N PHE A 135 3.21 -13.92 1.19
CA PHE A 135 2.42 -14.86 1.97
C PHE A 135 1.70 -15.88 1.09
N ASP A 136 1.79 -17.15 1.45
CA ASP A 136 0.88 -18.19 0.98
C ASP A 136 -0.34 -18.19 1.91
N TRP A 137 -1.47 -17.70 1.39
CA TRP A 137 -2.65 -17.50 2.21
C TRP A 137 -3.36 -18.85 2.49
N PRO A 138 -3.37 -19.34 3.74
CA PRO A 138 -4.16 -20.50 4.10
C PRO A 138 -5.66 -20.15 4.08
N ASN A 139 -6.51 -21.18 3.99
CA ASN A 139 -7.96 -21.01 3.86
C ASN A 139 -8.63 -20.32 5.07
N ASP A 140 -7.98 -20.32 6.23
CA ASP A 140 -8.45 -19.72 7.47
C ASP A 140 -8.09 -18.23 7.64
N ILE A 141 -7.22 -17.67 6.74
CA ILE A 141 -6.89 -16.26 6.73
C ILE A 141 -7.14 -15.68 5.34
N LEU A 142 -8.13 -14.81 5.24
CA LEU A 142 -8.32 -14.01 4.03
C LEU A 142 -7.31 -12.87 3.99
N PRO A 143 -6.66 -12.60 2.85
CA PRO A 143 -5.73 -11.47 2.70
C PRO A 143 -6.33 -10.14 3.18
N ALA A 144 -7.63 -9.93 2.96
CA ALA A 144 -8.36 -8.75 3.40
C ALA A 144 -8.41 -8.59 4.93
N GLN A 145 -8.35 -9.68 5.71
CA GLN A 145 -8.35 -9.59 7.18
C GLN A 145 -7.05 -9.02 7.76
N THR A 146 -6.01 -8.97 6.95
CA THR A 146 -4.70 -8.39 7.30
C THR A 146 -4.53 -6.97 6.77
N LEU A 147 -5.59 -6.42 6.20
CA LEU A 147 -5.70 -5.06 5.72
C LEU A 147 -6.83 -4.33 6.44
N GLY A 148 -6.70 -3.03 6.59
CA GLY A 148 -7.73 -2.22 7.22
C GLY A 148 -7.40 -0.74 7.18
N THR A 149 -8.28 0.06 7.76
CA THR A 149 -8.04 1.50 7.93
C THR A 149 -7.38 1.75 9.28
N PRO A 150 -6.15 2.27 9.34
CA PRO A 150 -5.51 2.62 10.60
C PRO A 150 -6.29 3.72 11.34
N ALA A 151 -6.26 3.70 12.67
CA ALA A 151 -6.95 4.67 13.51
C ALA A 151 -6.54 6.11 13.13
N GLY A 152 -7.53 7.00 13.03
CA GLY A 152 -7.31 8.41 12.67
C GLY A 152 -7.03 8.67 11.19
N GLN A 153 -7.14 7.64 10.33
CA GLN A 153 -7.05 7.80 8.88
C GLN A 153 -8.46 7.80 8.25
N PRO A 154 -8.63 8.42 7.06
CA PRO A 154 -9.89 8.33 6.33
C PRO A 154 -10.26 6.88 5.99
N ASP A 155 -11.55 6.55 5.98
CA ASP A 155 -12.07 5.18 5.69
C ASP A 155 -11.66 4.64 4.31
N SER A 156 -11.25 5.50 3.39
CA SER A 156 -10.73 5.12 2.09
C SER A 156 -9.30 4.58 2.11
N VAL A 157 -8.59 4.65 3.25
CA VAL A 157 -7.21 4.20 3.35
C VAL A 157 -7.16 2.72 3.65
N CYS A 158 -6.70 1.92 2.70
CA CYS A 158 -6.36 0.53 2.91
C CYS A 158 -4.87 0.39 3.22
N ALA A 159 -4.55 -0.10 4.41
CA ALA A 159 -3.17 -0.33 4.86
C ALA A 159 -3.02 -1.69 5.52
N SER A 160 -1.81 -2.21 5.57
CA SER A 160 -1.49 -3.40 6.34
C SER A 160 -1.73 -3.17 7.83
N VAL A 161 -2.30 -4.16 8.52
CA VAL A 161 -2.25 -4.20 9.98
C VAL A 161 -0.79 -4.27 10.45
N ALA A 162 -0.53 -3.91 11.71
CA ALA A 162 0.84 -3.77 12.22
C ALA A 162 1.68 -5.05 12.04
N GLU A 163 1.12 -6.23 12.33
CA GLU A 163 1.81 -7.51 12.20
C GLU A 163 2.23 -7.84 10.76
N ARG A 164 1.39 -7.51 9.78
CA ARG A 164 1.73 -7.65 8.37
C ARG A 164 2.74 -6.62 7.94
N ALA A 165 2.56 -5.37 8.34
CA ALA A 165 3.45 -4.25 8.02
C ALA A 165 4.89 -4.48 8.50
N ILE A 166 5.09 -5.11 9.68
CA ILE A 166 6.39 -5.52 10.19
C ILE A 166 7.07 -6.47 9.18
N LEU A 167 6.39 -7.54 8.77
CA LEU A 167 6.96 -8.53 7.86
C LEU A 167 7.23 -7.95 6.47
N GLU A 168 6.36 -7.09 5.96
CA GLU A 168 6.57 -6.35 4.71
C GLU A 168 7.81 -5.43 4.80
N MET A 169 7.99 -4.72 5.91
CA MET A 169 9.16 -3.88 6.15
C MET A 169 10.45 -4.72 6.20
N LEU A 170 10.45 -5.85 6.90
CA LEU A 170 11.59 -6.76 7.00
C LEU A 170 11.93 -7.41 5.64
N PHE A 171 10.93 -7.69 4.81
CA PHE A 171 11.15 -8.20 3.45
C PHE A 171 11.97 -7.22 2.61
N ASP A 172 11.75 -5.93 2.76
CA ASP A 172 12.44 -4.87 2.01
C ASP A 172 13.88 -4.62 2.48
N VAL A 173 14.28 -5.11 3.65
CA VAL A 173 15.65 -4.94 4.17
C VAL A 173 16.68 -5.45 3.17
N GLY A 174 17.68 -4.61 2.90
CA GLY A 174 18.77 -4.89 1.97
C GLY A 174 18.43 -4.67 0.49
N THR A 175 17.22 -4.21 0.18
CA THR A 175 16.85 -3.76 -1.17
C THR A 175 16.58 -2.25 -1.19
N LYS A 176 15.51 -1.81 -0.58
CA LYS A 176 15.08 -0.40 -0.51
C LYS A 176 14.88 0.10 0.92
N GLN A 177 15.08 -0.77 1.90
CA GLN A 177 15.02 -0.50 3.32
C GLN A 177 16.41 -0.76 3.92
N SER A 178 17.02 0.24 4.58
CA SER A 178 18.28 0.03 5.30
C SER A 178 18.06 -0.85 6.52
N LEU A 179 19.08 -1.61 6.89
CA LEU A 179 19.05 -2.46 8.08
C LEU A 179 18.89 -1.64 9.36
N GLU A 180 19.61 -0.53 9.45
CA GLU A 180 19.56 0.38 10.60
C GLU A 180 18.16 0.99 10.80
N GLU A 181 17.57 1.57 9.75
CA GLU A 181 16.20 2.13 9.83
C GLU A 181 15.18 1.05 10.21
N ALA A 182 15.30 -0.15 9.61
CA ALA A 182 14.42 -1.27 9.94
C ALA A 182 14.56 -1.71 11.40
N ARG A 183 15.79 -1.73 11.93
CA ARG A 183 16.05 -2.05 13.34
C ARG A 183 15.44 -1.02 14.27
N ASN A 184 15.64 0.25 14.00
CA ASN A 184 15.07 1.33 14.80
C ASN A 184 13.53 1.33 14.80
N LEU A 185 12.91 0.99 13.66
CA LEU A 185 11.45 0.79 13.58
C LEU A 185 11.02 -0.44 14.39
N PHE A 186 11.79 -1.51 14.33
CA PHE A 186 11.51 -2.76 15.07
C PHE A 186 11.56 -2.55 16.58
N ASP A 187 12.57 -1.82 17.07
CA ASP A 187 12.73 -1.50 18.50
C ASP A 187 11.58 -0.62 19.04
N GLY A 188 10.89 0.11 18.16
CA GLY A 188 9.69 0.90 18.48
C GLY A 188 8.38 0.12 18.44
N LEU A 189 8.39 -1.18 18.17
CA LEU A 189 7.18 -1.98 18.06
C LEU A 189 6.49 -2.19 19.42
N ARG A 190 5.16 -2.27 19.37
CA ARG A 190 4.34 -2.72 20.50
C ARG A 190 4.09 -4.21 20.39
N PRO A 191 3.79 -4.92 21.50
CA PRO A 191 3.46 -6.33 21.46
C PRO A 191 2.36 -6.62 20.41
N PRO A 192 2.63 -7.51 19.44
CA PRO A 192 1.69 -7.84 18.38
C PRO A 192 0.61 -8.82 18.88
N ARG A 193 -0.45 -8.98 18.12
CA ARG A 193 -1.44 -10.04 18.31
C ARG A 193 -0.83 -11.39 17.93
N ILE A 194 -0.45 -12.18 18.92
CA ILE A 194 0.34 -13.42 18.75
C ILE A 194 -0.32 -14.39 17.76
N LYS A 195 -1.63 -14.59 17.84
CA LYS A 195 -2.36 -15.46 16.92
C LYS A 195 -2.18 -15.03 15.47
N LEU A 196 -2.40 -13.76 15.17
CA LEU A 196 -2.28 -13.25 13.82
C LEU A 196 -0.83 -13.27 13.31
N LEU A 197 0.11 -12.87 14.18
CA LEU A 197 1.54 -12.91 13.85
C LEU A 197 2.01 -14.34 13.55
N GLY A 198 1.65 -15.33 14.39
CA GLY A 198 2.01 -16.73 14.18
C GLY A 198 1.48 -17.28 12.85
N GLN A 199 0.23 -16.96 12.53
CA GLN A 199 -0.37 -17.31 11.24
C GLN A 199 0.35 -16.65 10.05
N LEU A 200 0.69 -15.37 10.15
CA LEU A 200 1.44 -14.65 9.12
C LEU A 200 2.87 -15.20 8.93
N LEU A 201 3.57 -15.53 10.01
CA LEU A 201 4.89 -16.15 9.96
C LEU A 201 4.86 -17.55 9.33
N THR A 202 3.84 -18.34 9.66
CA THR A 202 3.62 -19.68 9.05
C THR A 202 3.39 -19.57 7.54
N SER A 203 2.67 -18.52 7.10
CA SER A 203 2.35 -18.28 5.69
C SER A 203 3.46 -17.54 4.94
N CYS A 204 4.51 -17.07 5.63
CA CYS A 204 5.54 -16.23 5.03
C CYS A 204 6.51 -17.04 4.15
N ASN A 205 6.63 -16.67 2.86
CA ASN A 205 7.49 -17.32 1.87
C ASN A 205 8.97 -16.87 1.94
N SER A 206 9.28 -15.86 2.76
CA SER A 206 10.62 -15.30 2.83
C SER A 206 11.36 -15.75 4.07
N VAL A 207 12.27 -16.73 3.92
CA VAL A 207 13.16 -17.19 5.00
C VAL A 207 13.93 -16.04 5.64
N LYS A 208 14.43 -15.08 4.84
CA LYS A 208 15.09 -13.87 5.33
C LYS A 208 14.18 -13.11 6.31
N THR A 209 12.95 -12.85 5.89
CA THR A 209 11.97 -12.08 6.69
C THR A 209 11.64 -12.78 8.00
N VAL A 210 11.38 -14.08 7.94
CA VAL A 210 11.09 -14.91 9.12
C VAL A 210 12.26 -14.86 10.09
N ARG A 211 13.49 -15.14 9.62
CA ARG A 211 14.68 -15.15 10.47
C ARG A 211 15.01 -13.79 11.07
N LEU A 212 14.88 -12.71 10.30
CA LEU A 212 15.05 -11.35 10.82
C LEU A 212 14.06 -11.09 11.95
N PHE A 213 12.79 -11.41 11.73
CA PHE A 213 11.76 -11.23 12.75
C PHE A 213 12.10 -12.03 14.02
N LEU A 214 12.34 -13.34 13.91
CA LEU A 214 12.62 -14.20 15.06
C LEU A 214 13.89 -13.77 15.81
N THR A 215 14.95 -13.38 15.08
CA THR A 215 16.20 -12.91 15.69
C THR A 215 15.96 -11.65 16.51
N TRP A 216 15.33 -10.64 15.88
CA TRP A 216 15.12 -9.35 16.55
C TRP A 216 14.05 -9.42 17.64
N ALA A 217 13.02 -10.23 17.46
CA ALA A 217 11.99 -10.43 18.48
C ALA A 217 12.57 -11.05 19.76
N ARG A 218 13.54 -11.98 19.64
CA ARG A 218 14.25 -12.57 20.78
C ARG A 218 15.21 -11.57 21.45
N GLU A 219 15.90 -10.74 20.65
CA GLU A 219 16.83 -9.72 21.15
C GLU A 219 16.13 -8.58 21.91
N THR A 220 14.88 -8.28 21.56
CA THR A 220 14.09 -7.17 22.14
C THR A 220 13.00 -7.63 23.11
N ASP A 221 12.88 -8.93 23.35
CA ASP A 221 11.81 -9.53 24.14
C ASP A 221 10.40 -9.10 23.66
N LEU A 222 10.26 -8.82 22.36
CA LEU A 222 9.00 -8.38 21.76
C LEU A 222 7.90 -9.45 21.88
N VAL A 223 8.29 -10.72 21.72
CA VAL A 223 7.44 -11.90 21.90
C VAL A 223 8.27 -13.06 22.44
N ASP A 224 7.64 -13.99 23.16
CA ASP A 224 8.25 -15.27 23.48
C ASP A 224 8.35 -16.11 22.21
N VAL A 225 9.56 -16.11 21.60
CA VAL A 225 9.83 -16.77 20.34
C VAL A 225 9.72 -18.29 20.46
N ASP A 226 10.14 -18.88 21.59
CA ASP A 226 10.12 -20.33 21.78
C ASP A 226 8.67 -20.82 21.95
N HIS A 227 7.86 -20.09 22.71
CA HIS A 227 6.42 -20.35 22.80
C HIS A 227 5.73 -20.17 21.42
N LEU A 228 6.06 -19.11 20.66
CA LEU A 228 5.53 -18.88 19.31
C LEU A 228 5.82 -20.07 18.39
N LEU A 229 7.07 -20.55 18.36
CA LEU A 229 7.50 -21.67 17.52
C LEU A 229 6.88 -23.00 17.94
N SER A 230 6.54 -23.18 19.22
CA SER A 230 5.82 -24.36 19.71
C SER A 230 4.36 -24.43 19.25
N GLN A 231 3.74 -23.24 19.00
CA GLN A 231 2.33 -23.11 18.64
C GLN A 231 2.11 -23.08 17.11
N TYR A 232 3.09 -22.62 16.34
CA TYR A 232 2.94 -22.37 14.91
C TYR A 232 4.07 -23.03 14.12
N PRO A 233 3.76 -23.76 13.02
CA PRO A 233 4.76 -24.42 12.16
C PRO A 233 5.47 -23.41 11.25
N VAL A 234 6.26 -22.51 11.85
CA VAL A 234 6.96 -21.43 11.14
C VAL A 234 8.13 -22.01 10.34
N ARG A 235 8.19 -21.68 9.05
CA ARG A 235 9.24 -22.13 8.13
C ARG A 235 10.44 -21.18 8.16
N ALA A 236 11.41 -21.44 9.02
CA ALA A 236 12.65 -20.66 9.12
C ALA A 236 13.77 -21.11 8.15
N GLY A 237 13.49 -22.00 7.21
CA GLY A 237 14.47 -22.55 6.25
C GLY A 237 15.28 -23.70 6.80
N SER A 238 16.43 -23.98 6.16
CA SER A 238 17.33 -25.09 6.54
C SER A 238 18.17 -24.77 7.78
N ASP A 239 18.78 -25.81 8.37
CA ASP A 239 19.66 -25.72 9.55
C ASP A 239 20.99 -24.98 9.31
N LYS A 240 21.15 -24.39 8.13
CA LYS A 240 22.33 -23.59 7.80
C LYS A 240 22.11 -22.13 8.14
N ARG A 241 23.20 -21.45 8.53
CA ARG A 241 23.20 -19.99 8.67
C ARG A 241 22.82 -19.36 7.34
N TRP A 242 21.86 -18.45 7.35
CA TRP A 242 21.51 -17.67 6.17
C TRP A 242 22.38 -16.43 6.09
N MET A 243 23.06 -16.22 4.97
CA MET A 243 23.95 -15.08 4.75
C MET A 243 23.64 -14.43 3.41
N THR A 244 23.64 -13.11 3.39
CA THR A 244 23.55 -12.32 2.16
C THR A 244 24.31 -11.01 2.31
N LYS A 245 24.85 -10.50 1.20
CA LYS A 245 25.40 -9.15 1.13
C LYS A 245 24.30 -8.18 0.74
N LEU A 246 24.08 -7.18 1.56
CA LEU A 246 23.10 -6.12 1.31
C LEU A 246 23.61 -5.15 0.24
N THR A 247 22.74 -4.29 -0.28
CA THR A 247 23.08 -3.31 -1.32
C THR A 247 24.11 -2.27 -0.87
N ASP A 248 24.20 -1.99 0.43
CA ASP A 248 25.19 -1.11 1.05
C ASP A 248 26.54 -1.79 1.33
N GLY A 249 26.66 -3.07 0.97
CA GLY A 249 27.86 -3.87 1.21
C GLY A 249 27.89 -4.61 2.55
N THR A 250 26.97 -4.34 3.46
CA THR A 250 26.86 -5.00 4.77
C THR A 250 26.59 -6.50 4.61
N LEU A 251 27.29 -7.34 5.34
CA LEU A 251 27.03 -8.77 5.39
C LEU A 251 25.97 -9.05 6.46
N LEU A 252 24.76 -9.39 6.03
CA LEU A 252 23.71 -9.86 6.93
C LEU A 252 23.86 -11.37 7.15
N SER A 253 24.03 -11.75 8.41
CA SER A 253 24.18 -13.15 8.83
C SER A 253 23.11 -13.48 9.90
N LEU A 254 22.19 -14.36 9.55
CA LEU A 254 21.08 -14.74 10.41
C LEU A 254 21.29 -16.17 10.91
N LYS A 255 21.10 -16.33 12.23
CA LYS A 255 21.23 -17.63 12.89
C LYS A 255 20.21 -18.64 12.35
N GLN A 256 20.51 -19.88 12.55
CA GLN A 256 19.63 -21.01 12.39
C GLN A 256 18.51 -20.95 13.46
N TYR A 257 17.32 -21.33 13.04
CA TYR A 257 16.20 -21.66 13.93
C TYR A 257 15.75 -23.06 13.54
N GLY A 258 16.08 -24.01 14.37
CA GLY A 258 15.66 -25.40 14.29
C GLY A 258 15.14 -25.85 15.64
#